data_b0dac9d3c4d4895b063b84d8da603679
#
_entry.id   b0dac9d3c4d4895b063b84d8da603679
#
_cell.length_a   1.000
_cell.length_b   1.000
_cell.length_c   1.000
_cell.angle_alpha   90.00
_cell.angle_beta   90.00
_cell.angle_gamma   90.00
#
_symmetry.space_group_name_H-M   'P 1'
#
loop_
_entity.id
_entity.type
_entity.pdbx_description
1 polymer ?
#
loop_
_entity_poly.entity_id
_entity_poly.type
_entity_poly.pdbx_seq_one_letter_code
_entity_poly.pdbx_strand_id
1 'polypeptide(L)'
;MFGEHGHFPHGPDGTSLAHFTSTTGLGEWKLVNAKAVDPNPDGGHKYGVGDATIEKIHGTYYIFCDRQSKGSPYKVVAWKSKDINQPFEYVGKAITPRSDEVDDWDNYRIQDPDIAFIPELGRYVITANMMDRDGNPGGKFPTLKGKTTRVIGAFYHGDIQAVSGKE
;
A
#
# COMPACT_ATOMS: atom_id res chain seq x y z
N MET A 1 -15.67 4.47 2.56
CA MET A 1 -15.08 3.16 2.20
C MET A 1 -14.36 3.27 0.87
N PHE A 2 -13.19 2.69 0.77
CA PHE A 2 -12.51 2.48 -0.50
C PHE A 2 -12.53 0.98 -0.82
N GLY A 3 -12.72 0.65 -2.08
CA GLY A 3 -12.75 -0.72 -2.54
C GLY A 3 -12.05 -0.85 -3.88
N GLU A 4 -11.42 -1.98 -4.11
CA GLU A 4 -10.80 -2.27 -5.38
C GLU A 4 -11.81 -2.29 -6.51
N HIS A 5 -11.49 -1.64 -7.61
CA HIS A 5 -12.32 -1.55 -8.80
C HIS A 5 -11.49 -1.82 -10.04
N GLY A 6 -11.86 -2.86 -10.75
CA GLY A 6 -11.21 -3.25 -12.00
C GLY A 6 -11.73 -4.59 -12.48
N HIS A 7 -11.41 -4.94 -13.72
CA HIS A 7 -11.76 -6.23 -14.28
C HIS A 7 -10.58 -7.19 -14.25
N PHE A 8 -10.85 -8.43 -13.86
CA PHE A 8 -9.91 -9.50 -14.07
C PHE A 8 -10.25 -10.22 -15.40
N PRO A 9 -9.29 -10.44 -16.33
CA PRO A 9 -7.90 -9.96 -16.27
C PRO A 9 -7.85 -8.44 -16.35
N HIS A 10 -6.93 -7.83 -15.59
CA HIS A 10 -6.81 -6.39 -15.41
C HIS A 10 -7.01 -5.61 -16.72
N GLY A 11 -7.89 -4.62 -16.68
CA GLY A 11 -8.10 -3.71 -17.81
C GLY A 11 -6.81 -2.96 -18.18
N PRO A 12 -6.82 -2.18 -19.27
CA PRO A 12 -5.62 -1.49 -19.75
C PRO A 12 -4.96 -0.58 -18.71
N ASP A 13 -5.75 -0.08 -17.76
CA ASP A 13 -5.27 0.82 -16.70
C ASP A 13 -4.98 0.12 -15.37
N GLY A 14 -5.19 -1.21 -15.28
CA GLY A 14 -5.06 -1.96 -14.04
C GLY A 14 -6.19 -1.74 -13.05
N THR A 15 -6.06 -2.31 -11.84
CA THR A 15 -7.01 -2.13 -10.74
C THR A 15 -6.81 -0.75 -10.12
N SER A 16 -7.91 -0.04 -9.83
CA SER A 16 -7.95 1.23 -9.13
C SER A 16 -8.76 1.10 -7.84
N LEU A 17 -8.84 2.18 -7.07
CA LEU A 17 -9.69 2.27 -5.89
C LEU A 17 -10.92 3.10 -6.19
N ALA A 18 -12.11 2.56 -5.93
CA ALA A 18 -13.36 3.29 -5.93
C ALA A 18 -13.69 3.80 -4.52
N HIS A 19 -14.20 5.02 -4.43
CA HIS A 19 -14.67 5.62 -3.19
C HIS A 19 -16.19 5.56 -3.09
N PHE A 20 -16.67 5.03 -1.98
CA PHE A 20 -18.07 4.94 -1.63
C PHE A 20 -18.34 5.64 -0.30
N THR A 21 -19.52 6.21 -0.15
CA THR A 21 -20.03 6.79 1.10
C THR A 21 -21.32 6.14 1.52
N SER A 22 -21.59 6.10 2.83
CA SER A 22 -22.85 5.70 3.44
C SER A 22 -23.08 6.57 4.67
N THR A 23 -24.32 6.92 4.94
CA THR A 23 -24.70 7.67 6.15
C THR A 23 -24.74 6.79 7.39
N THR A 24 -24.99 5.50 7.22
CA THR A 24 -25.14 4.54 8.33
C THR A 24 -23.92 3.63 8.51
N GLY A 25 -23.09 3.48 7.48
CA GLY A 25 -22.02 2.49 7.44
C GLY A 25 -22.49 1.04 7.25
N LEU A 26 -23.77 0.78 7.30
CA LEU A 26 -24.36 -0.56 7.28
C LEU A 26 -25.10 -0.89 5.97
N GLY A 27 -25.18 0.08 5.04
CA GLY A 27 -25.86 -0.11 3.77
C GLY A 27 -25.99 1.21 3.02
N GLU A 28 -26.73 1.20 1.91
CA GLU A 28 -26.95 2.38 1.06
C GLU A 28 -25.65 3.07 0.64
N TRP A 29 -24.67 2.28 0.22
CA TRP A 29 -23.41 2.79 -0.27
C TRP A 29 -23.60 3.49 -1.61
N LYS A 30 -23.16 4.74 -1.68
CA LYS A 30 -23.18 5.56 -2.89
C LYS A 30 -21.76 5.69 -3.44
N LEU A 31 -21.59 5.42 -4.72
CA LEU A 31 -20.33 5.65 -5.42
C LEU A 31 -20.09 7.17 -5.52
N VAL A 32 -18.98 7.64 -5.00
CA VAL A 32 -18.52 9.02 -5.10
C VAL A 32 -17.55 9.17 -6.27
N ASN A 33 -16.58 8.27 -6.36
CA ASN A 33 -15.56 8.29 -7.39
C ASN A 33 -15.15 6.87 -7.74
N ALA A 34 -15.29 6.50 -9.02
CA ALA A 34 -14.89 5.17 -9.49
C ALA A 34 -13.36 5.01 -9.65
N LYS A 35 -12.61 6.11 -9.66
CA LYS A 35 -11.15 6.13 -9.79
C LYS A 35 -10.58 7.18 -8.82
N ALA A 36 -10.61 6.86 -7.53
CA ALA A 36 -10.16 7.77 -6.48
C ALA A 36 -8.64 8.00 -6.50
N VAL A 37 -7.87 7.04 -6.99
CA VAL A 37 -6.44 7.15 -7.23
C VAL A 37 -6.13 6.79 -8.68
N ASP A 38 -5.11 7.41 -9.27
CA ASP A 38 -4.57 6.96 -10.55
C ASP A 38 -3.74 5.68 -10.33
N PRO A 39 -4.14 4.51 -10.88
CA PRO A 39 -3.41 3.27 -10.65
C PRO A 39 -2.05 3.26 -11.35
N ASN A 40 -1.78 4.24 -12.22
CA ASN A 40 -0.61 4.25 -13.10
C ASN A 40 0.08 5.61 -13.18
N PRO A 41 0.40 6.27 -12.04
CA PRO A 41 0.90 7.62 -12.01
C PRO A 41 2.26 7.82 -12.72
N ASP A 42 3.03 6.75 -12.88
CA ASP A 42 4.34 6.73 -13.52
C ASP A 42 4.41 5.87 -14.81
N GLY A 43 3.24 5.47 -15.32
CA GLY A 43 3.11 4.83 -16.65
C GLY A 43 3.60 3.38 -16.77
N GLY A 44 4.01 2.73 -15.70
CA GLY A 44 4.69 1.43 -15.75
C GLY A 44 3.94 0.24 -15.14
N HIS A 45 2.61 0.30 -15.02
CA HIS A 45 1.88 -0.74 -14.30
C HIS A 45 1.57 -2.00 -15.11
N LYS A 46 1.23 -3.05 -14.38
CA LYS A 46 0.64 -4.26 -14.93
C LYS A 46 -0.68 -4.60 -14.23
N TYR A 47 -0.74 -4.46 -12.92
CA TYR A 47 -1.89 -4.86 -12.11
C TYR A 47 -2.62 -3.67 -11.48
N GLY A 48 -1.97 -2.52 -11.35
CA GLY A 48 -2.52 -1.36 -10.67
C GLY A 48 -2.27 -1.37 -9.17
N VAL A 49 -3.27 -1.00 -8.40
CA VAL A 49 -3.23 -0.86 -6.94
C VAL A 49 -4.25 -1.75 -6.26
N GLY A 50 -3.95 -2.22 -5.07
CA GLY A 50 -4.82 -3.06 -4.26
C GLY A 50 -4.59 -2.88 -2.76
N ASP A 51 -5.37 -3.59 -1.95
CA ASP A 51 -5.21 -3.72 -0.50
C ASP A 51 -4.90 -2.39 0.21
N ALA A 52 -5.86 -1.47 0.14
CA ALA A 52 -5.66 -0.09 0.57
C ALA A 52 -6.07 0.13 2.03
N THR A 53 -5.25 0.86 2.76
CA THR A 53 -5.59 1.50 4.03
C THR A 53 -5.62 3.02 3.88
N ILE A 54 -6.42 3.69 4.70
CA ILE A 54 -6.54 5.15 4.71
C ILE A 54 -6.42 5.71 6.13
N GLU A 55 -5.67 6.78 6.28
CA GLU A 55 -5.52 7.48 7.55
C GLU A 55 -5.55 9.01 7.34
N LYS A 56 -6.11 9.74 8.31
CA LYS A 56 -6.09 11.20 8.32
C LYS A 56 -5.01 11.73 9.22
N ILE A 57 -3.95 12.30 8.63
CA ILE A 57 -2.76 12.77 9.31
C ILE A 57 -2.64 14.27 9.15
N HIS A 58 -2.65 15.01 10.26
CA HIS A 58 -2.57 16.49 10.26
C HIS A 58 -3.53 17.17 9.28
N GLY A 59 -4.79 16.66 9.22
CA GLY A 59 -5.84 17.23 8.36
C GLY A 59 -5.75 16.86 6.88
N THR A 60 -4.81 16.01 6.48
CA THR A 60 -4.66 15.46 5.14
C THR A 60 -4.97 13.96 5.16
N TYR A 61 -5.77 13.49 4.22
CA TYR A 61 -6.02 12.07 4.03
C TYR A 61 -4.87 11.45 3.22
N TYR A 62 -4.37 10.32 3.68
CA TYR A 62 -3.39 9.49 2.99
C TYR A 62 -3.97 8.13 2.73
N ILE A 63 -3.83 7.65 1.52
CA ILE A 63 -4.09 6.26 1.14
C ILE A 63 -2.74 5.59 0.95
N PHE A 64 -2.53 4.45 1.63
CA PHE A 64 -1.41 3.56 1.38
C PHE A 64 -1.99 2.29 0.77
N CYS A 65 -1.41 1.83 -0.31
CA CYS A 65 -1.81 0.58 -0.93
C CYS A 65 -0.62 -0.09 -1.60
N ASP A 66 -0.76 -1.36 -1.83
CA ASP A 66 0.24 -2.06 -2.61
C ASP A 66 0.11 -1.71 -4.10
N ARG A 67 1.21 -1.76 -4.80
CA ARG A 67 1.27 -1.55 -6.23
C ARG A 67 2.31 -2.43 -6.88
N GLN A 68 1.92 -3.02 -7.99
CA GLN A 68 2.84 -3.74 -8.85
C GLN A 68 2.98 -3.04 -10.20
N SER A 69 4.21 -2.67 -10.56
CA SER A 69 4.56 -2.21 -11.91
C SER A 69 5.13 -3.36 -12.73
N LYS A 70 5.07 -3.25 -14.06
CA LYS A 70 5.63 -4.27 -14.95
C LYS A 70 7.13 -4.47 -14.68
N GLY A 71 7.52 -5.71 -14.39
CA GLY A 71 8.91 -6.07 -14.09
C GLY A 71 9.44 -5.63 -12.72
N SER A 72 8.56 -5.11 -11.86
CA SER A 72 8.91 -4.67 -10.51
C SER A 72 8.15 -5.49 -9.46
N PRO A 73 8.73 -5.77 -8.30
CA PRO A 73 8.00 -6.38 -7.20
C PRO A 73 6.93 -5.45 -6.64
N TYR A 74 6.02 -6.03 -5.85
CA TYR A 74 5.05 -5.26 -5.07
C TYR A 74 5.76 -4.35 -4.08
N LYS A 75 5.24 -3.14 -3.96
CA LYS A 75 5.71 -2.10 -3.04
C LYS A 75 4.52 -1.33 -2.49
N VAL A 76 4.66 -0.75 -1.33
CA VAL A 76 3.66 0.18 -0.78
C VAL A 76 3.91 1.57 -1.35
N VAL A 77 2.85 2.17 -1.87
CA VAL A 77 2.83 3.52 -2.41
C VAL A 77 1.79 4.37 -1.70
N ALA A 78 1.89 5.69 -1.83
CA ALA A 78 1.00 6.61 -1.14
C ALA A 78 0.38 7.65 -2.07
N TRP A 79 -0.85 8.03 -1.76
CA TRP A 79 -1.57 9.18 -2.31
C TRP A 79 -2.07 10.05 -1.17
N LYS A 80 -2.36 11.32 -1.45
CA LYS A 80 -2.89 12.27 -0.46
C LYS A 80 -4.00 13.13 -1.05
N SER A 81 -4.91 13.59 -0.19
CA SER A 81 -5.89 14.62 -0.50
C SER A 81 -6.27 15.42 0.74
N LYS A 82 -6.60 16.70 0.58
CA LYS A 82 -7.20 17.52 1.65
C LYS A 82 -8.70 17.26 1.79
N ASP A 83 -9.35 16.76 0.74
CA ASP A 83 -10.76 16.42 0.70
C ASP A 83 -10.92 14.96 0.27
N ILE A 84 -11.54 14.16 1.14
CA ILE A 84 -11.75 12.73 0.90
C ILE A 84 -12.60 12.45 -0.35
N ASN A 85 -13.41 13.41 -0.80
CA ASN A 85 -14.29 13.28 -1.96
C ASN A 85 -13.62 13.66 -3.28
N GLN A 86 -12.42 14.19 -3.24
CA GLN A 86 -11.65 14.56 -4.42
C GLN A 86 -10.66 13.44 -4.81
N PRO A 87 -10.22 13.39 -6.07
CA PRO A 87 -9.13 12.52 -6.48
C PRO A 87 -7.88 12.76 -5.64
N PHE A 88 -7.17 11.68 -5.33
CA PHE A 88 -5.95 11.75 -4.54
C PHE A 88 -4.75 11.96 -5.45
N GLU A 89 -3.87 12.84 -5.03
CA GLU A 89 -2.58 13.11 -5.67
C GLU A 89 -1.54 12.05 -5.28
N TYR A 90 -0.79 11.54 -6.24
CA TYR A 90 0.29 10.59 -5.99
C TYR A 90 1.45 11.25 -5.22
N VAL A 91 1.86 10.63 -4.13
CA VAL A 91 2.99 11.10 -3.30
C VAL A 91 4.28 10.39 -3.70
N GLY A 92 4.22 9.08 -3.93
CA GLY A 92 5.39 8.29 -4.25
C GLY A 92 5.41 6.92 -3.58
N LYS A 93 6.60 6.32 -3.57
CA LYS A 93 6.85 5.04 -2.88
C LYS A 93 6.95 5.31 -1.38
N ALA A 94 6.13 4.62 -0.59
CA ALA A 94 6.19 4.68 0.87
C ALA A 94 7.17 3.64 1.43
N ILE A 95 7.06 2.38 0.97
CA ILE A 95 7.94 1.29 1.36
C ILE A 95 8.28 0.49 0.12
N THR A 96 9.57 0.24 -0.09
CA THR A 96 10.08 -0.59 -1.20
C THR A 96 10.87 -1.76 -0.65
N PRO A 97 10.81 -2.93 -1.33
CA PRO A 97 11.69 -4.03 -0.98
C PRO A 97 13.16 -3.62 -1.02
N ARG A 98 13.93 -4.10 -0.09
CA ARG A 98 15.40 -3.91 -0.05
C ARG A 98 16.04 -4.92 -0.99
N SER A 99 16.27 -4.53 -2.23
CA SER A 99 16.71 -5.44 -3.29
C SER A 99 18.19 -5.86 -3.19
N ASP A 100 18.99 -5.17 -2.40
CA ASP A 100 20.45 -5.29 -2.42
C ASP A 100 21.00 -6.13 -1.26
N GLU A 101 20.17 -6.47 -0.28
CA GLU A 101 20.58 -7.29 0.86
C GLU A 101 20.14 -8.75 0.66
N VAL A 102 21.11 -9.62 0.48
CA VAL A 102 20.90 -11.07 0.50
C VAL A 102 20.51 -11.47 1.92
N ASP A 103 19.48 -12.29 2.06
CA ASP A 103 18.89 -12.74 3.33
C ASP A 103 17.98 -11.76 4.06
N ASP A 104 17.56 -10.68 3.40
CA ASP A 104 16.56 -9.80 3.98
C ASP A 104 15.14 -10.31 3.67
N TRP A 105 14.34 -10.46 4.71
CA TRP A 105 12.98 -11.01 4.67
C TRP A 105 11.97 -10.12 3.90
N ASP A 106 12.35 -8.90 3.53
CA ASP A 106 11.55 -7.91 2.81
C ASP A 106 12.15 -7.52 1.45
N ASN A 107 13.05 -8.33 0.89
CA ASN A 107 13.80 -7.96 -0.31
C ASN A 107 13.07 -8.23 -1.64
N TYR A 108 11.86 -8.83 -1.60
CA TYR A 108 11.16 -9.21 -2.82
C TYR A 108 9.78 -8.55 -2.96
N ARG A 109 8.91 -8.67 -1.97
CA ARG A 109 7.53 -8.15 -2.03
C ARG A 109 7.13 -7.51 -0.71
N ILE A 110 6.48 -6.35 -0.81
CA ILE A 110 5.81 -5.70 0.31
C ILE A 110 4.41 -5.35 -0.15
N GLN A 111 3.39 -5.88 0.52
CA GLN A 111 1.99 -5.75 0.13
C GLN A 111 1.06 -5.76 1.35
N ASP A 112 -0.24 -5.55 1.10
CA ASP A 112 -1.30 -5.55 2.11
C ASP A 112 -0.97 -4.59 3.29
N PRO A 113 -0.72 -3.29 3.04
CA PRO A 113 -0.37 -2.35 4.11
C PRO A 113 -1.56 -2.05 5.00
N ASP A 114 -1.30 -1.87 6.28
CA ASP A 114 -2.21 -1.23 7.22
C ASP A 114 -1.48 -0.17 8.03
N ILE A 115 -2.11 0.96 8.32
CA ILE A 115 -1.52 2.07 9.07
C ILE A 115 -2.37 2.41 10.29
N ALA A 116 -1.72 2.60 11.42
CA ALA A 116 -2.36 3.06 12.64
C ALA A 116 -1.45 4.03 13.40
N PHE A 117 -2.05 5.02 14.07
CA PHE A 117 -1.36 5.78 15.10
C PHE A 117 -1.32 4.97 16.39
N ILE A 118 -0.11 4.80 16.94
CA ILE A 118 0.11 4.10 18.21
C ILE A 118 0.42 5.14 19.29
N PRO A 119 -0.54 5.46 20.17
CA PRO A 119 -0.38 6.53 21.16
C PRO A 119 0.81 6.33 22.10
N GLU A 120 1.07 5.09 22.48
CA GLU A 120 2.18 4.72 23.39
C GLU A 120 3.55 4.99 22.77
N LEU A 121 3.63 5.00 21.45
CA LEU A 121 4.85 5.33 20.71
C LEU A 121 4.88 6.78 20.22
N GLY A 122 3.75 7.48 20.27
CA GLY A 122 3.60 8.82 19.73
C GLY A 122 3.84 8.91 18.22
N ARG A 123 3.61 7.83 17.47
CA ARG A 123 3.91 7.76 16.03
C ARG A 123 2.99 6.82 15.24
N TYR A 124 3.01 6.99 13.93
CA TYR A 124 2.35 6.06 13.03
C TYR A 124 3.22 4.84 12.77
N VAL A 125 2.55 3.69 12.67
CA VAL A 125 3.16 2.40 12.31
C VAL A 125 2.43 1.89 11.08
N ILE A 126 3.19 1.49 10.07
CA ILE A 126 2.66 0.77 8.92
C ILE A 126 3.07 -0.70 9.07
N THR A 127 2.12 -1.59 9.08
CA THR A 127 2.35 -3.03 8.97
C THR A 127 2.11 -3.48 7.53
N ALA A 128 2.84 -4.49 7.08
CA ALA A 128 2.65 -5.04 5.75
C ALA A 128 3.10 -6.51 5.69
N ASN A 129 2.55 -7.25 4.75
CA ASN A 129 3.03 -8.58 4.39
C ASN A 129 4.30 -8.47 3.54
N MET A 130 5.30 -9.27 3.87
CA MET A 130 6.61 -9.25 3.22
C MET A 130 7.09 -10.63 2.85
N MET A 131 7.90 -10.68 1.80
CA MET A 131 8.55 -11.91 1.31
C MET A 131 9.98 -11.60 0.86
N ASP A 132 10.86 -12.56 1.03
CA ASP A 132 12.17 -12.55 0.40
C ASP A 132 12.08 -12.95 -1.09
N ARG A 133 13.20 -12.83 -1.82
CA ARG A 133 13.27 -13.09 -3.27
C ARG A 133 12.89 -14.52 -3.63
N ASP A 134 13.19 -15.46 -2.76
CA ASP A 134 12.93 -16.88 -2.98
C ASP A 134 11.55 -17.29 -2.43
N GLY A 135 10.76 -16.31 -1.93
CA GLY A 135 9.49 -16.56 -1.27
C GLY A 135 9.67 -17.21 0.10
N ASN A 136 10.88 -17.17 0.65
CA ASN A 136 11.26 -17.84 1.90
C ASN A 136 12.01 -16.87 2.82
N PRO A 137 11.39 -16.35 3.88
CA PRO A 137 12.06 -15.49 4.85
C PRO A 137 13.04 -16.23 5.78
N GLY A 138 13.47 -17.43 5.38
CA GLY A 138 14.18 -18.37 6.25
C GLY A 138 15.55 -17.94 6.74
N GLY A 139 16.20 -16.95 6.10
CA GLY A 139 17.49 -16.45 6.56
C GLY A 139 17.42 -15.88 7.99
N LYS A 140 16.46 -15.01 8.25
CA LYS A 140 16.22 -14.43 9.59
C LYS A 140 15.26 -15.24 10.47
N PHE A 141 14.51 -16.14 9.87
CA PHE A 141 13.51 -16.98 10.56
C PHE A 141 13.75 -18.46 10.24
N PRO A 142 14.79 -19.07 10.81
CA PRO A 142 15.19 -20.44 10.47
C PRO A 142 14.10 -21.50 10.69
N THR A 143 13.13 -21.23 11.55
CA THR A 143 11.96 -22.10 11.76
C THR A 143 10.99 -22.11 10.57
N LEU A 144 11.09 -21.12 9.69
CA LEU A 144 10.29 -20.98 8.50
C LEU A 144 11.04 -21.44 7.23
N LYS A 145 12.30 -21.81 7.35
CA LYS A 145 13.14 -22.25 6.24
C LYS A 145 12.46 -23.37 5.45
N GLY A 146 12.38 -23.21 4.14
CA GLY A 146 11.74 -24.15 3.24
C GLY A 146 10.20 -24.07 3.22
N LYS A 147 9.59 -23.11 3.91
CA LYS A 147 8.16 -22.83 3.84
C LYS A 147 7.94 -21.52 3.09
N THR A 148 7.06 -21.54 2.11
CA THR A 148 6.57 -20.31 1.47
C THR A 148 5.66 -19.57 2.46
N THR A 149 6.25 -18.80 3.34
CA THR A 149 5.53 -18.08 4.38
C THR A 149 5.73 -16.58 4.20
N ARG A 150 4.65 -15.84 4.27
CA ARG A 150 4.68 -14.40 4.42
C ARG A 150 4.94 -14.06 5.87
N VAL A 151 5.66 -12.99 6.14
CA VAL A 151 5.83 -12.41 7.45
C VAL A 151 5.18 -11.04 7.49
N ILE A 152 4.67 -10.65 8.65
CA ILE A 152 4.18 -9.30 8.88
C ILE A 152 5.34 -8.52 9.48
N GLY A 153 5.74 -7.47 8.79
CA GLY A 153 6.71 -6.50 9.30
C GLY A 153 6.04 -5.21 9.73
N ALA A 154 6.69 -4.48 10.61
CA ALA A 154 6.25 -3.17 11.06
C ALA A 154 7.32 -2.12 10.72
N PHE A 155 6.89 -1.02 10.14
CA PHE A 155 7.73 0.11 9.79
C PHE A 155 7.34 1.30 10.65
N TYR A 156 8.34 1.96 11.22
CA TYR A 156 8.16 3.16 12.01
C TYR A 156 8.57 4.36 11.17
N HIS A 157 7.68 5.33 11.11
CA HIS A 157 8.01 6.61 10.51
C HIS A 157 7.70 7.71 11.51
N GLY A 158 8.69 8.52 11.84
CA GLY A 158 8.53 9.61 12.79
C GLY A 158 7.69 10.77 12.24
N ASP A 159 7.78 10.99 10.93
CA ASP A 159 6.99 11.97 10.20
C ASP A 159 6.68 11.45 8.79
N ILE A 160 5.42 11.26 8.49
CA ILE A 160 4.97 10.83 7.17
C ILE A 160 5.31 11.85 6.07
N GLN A 161 5.52 13.12 6.40
CA GLN A 161 5.99 14.10 5.44
C GLN A 161 7.40 13.79 4.91
N ALA A 162 8.18 13.03 5.65
CA ALA A 162 9.49 12.56 5.19
C ALA A 162 9.42 11.42 4.16
N VAL A 163 8.24 10.81 3.97
CA VAL A 163 8.00 9.81 2.90
C VAL A 163 7.86 10.50 1.54
N SER A 164 7.57 11.80 1.51
CA SER A 164 7.46 12.58 0.28
C SER A 164 8.84 12.96 -0.26
N GLY A 165 9.44 12.04 -1.02
CA GLY A 165 10.45 12.43 -1.98
C GLY A 165 11.89 12.47 -1.48
N LYS A 166 12.45 11.32 -1.25
CA LYS A 166 13.82 11.04 -1.68
C LYS A 166 13.82 9.71 -2.41
N GLU A 167 14.06 9.79 -3.71
CA GLU A 167 14.44 8.67 -4.53
C GLU A 167 15.74 8.05 -4.03
#